data_7d83d5937e9e01df786cd67c6c89ea5a
#
_entry.id   7d83d5937e9e01df786cd67c6c89ea5a
#
_cell.length_a   1.000
_cell.length_b   1.000
_cell.length_c   1.000
_cell.angle_alpha   90.00
_cell.angle_beta   90.00
_cell.angle_gamma   90.00
#
_symmetry.space_group_name_H-M   'P 1'
#
loop_
_entity.id
_entity.type
_entity.pdbx_description
1 polymer ?
#
loop_
_entity_poly.entity_id
_entity_poly.type
_entity_poly.pdbx_seq_one_letter_code
_entity_poly.pdbx_strand_id
1 'polypeptide(L)'
;MDSNEARHSTAHYFLEGLNEIGFDYLFCNFGTDHAPLIEAMASFKRAGREMPATILCPHENTAVHMAAGYTIATGRGQGVMVHVDAGTANSAMALHNLCRARIPVLLMAGKAPFTTRGELLGTRDTYVHFVQEPFDQASVVRPYTKWEYNLPSGVIAKEALRRAHTVMESDPKGPVYLTFPRETLTDTWSEGQIRSYPAERFGAVSARGLDAGSIDAIATKLLAAERPLLISAYAGRNHATVAVLDELARFAGIRVVEFNPLYVNLPHDSPCHGGFMPAKALAEADVGLLVDVDVPWIPSDMPDNPATWWVHIDVDPEKRNFPMWTFPGNLRLQGDSHRILADLLAALKARADAGFKTRAAARVAALAEEGKARRDQAAKAATNRGVAGQINPHFLCATLAKALAPSDIVLNEAIRNGPVVSAQMPRTQAGTLVGLAGGGLGFSGGMALGLKLAMPERTVVQIVGDGTFYFSNPQSTLSVSRQYKLPVLTVVLDNSGWAAVKEATLRVYPDGEAKAGGDYGATLSPDMNFAMMAEAAGAHGELVSEPDAVEAAIARCLDAVRGGRSAVLHAKVTRL
;
A
#
# COMPACT_ATOMS: atom_id res chain seq x y z
N MET A 1 -16.24 21.59 45.79
CA MET A 1 -15.57 21.39 44.49
C MET A 1 -14.22 22.05 44.64
N ASP A 2 -13.15 21.25 44.78
CA ASP A 2 -11.81 21.77 45.02
C ASP A 2 -11.35 22.63 43.85
N SER A 3 -11.17 23.92 44.11
CA SER A 3 -10.83 24.96 43.12
C SER A 3 -9.34 24.93 42.69
N ASN A 4 -8.62 23.84 42.93
CA ASN A 4 -7.16 23.77 42.73
C ASN A 4 -6.72 22.61 41.81
N GLU A 5 -7.64 21.90 41.17
CA GLU A 5 -7.29 20.83 40.24
C GLU A 5 -6.84 21.44 38.91
N ALA A 6 -5.65 21.05 38.42
CA ALA A 6 -5.14 21.52 37.13
C ALA A 6 -6.10 21.13 36.00
N ARG A 7 -6.41 22.09 35.14
CA ARG A 7 -7.28 21.88 33.98
C ARG A 7 -6.45 22.03 32.71
N HIS A 8 -6.63 21.09 31.80
CA HIS A 8 -5.98 21.09 30.49
C HIS A 8 -7.02 21.08 29.36
N SER A 9 -6.63 21.59 28.20
CA SER A 9 -7.51 21.60 27.03
C SER A 9 -7.76 20.19 26.49
N THR A 10 -8.85 20.03 25.74
CA THR A 10 -9.11 18.83 24.96
C THR A 10 -7.90 18.50 24.05
N ALA A 11 -7.29 19.50 23.42
CA ALA A 11 -6.10 19.32 22.58
C ALA A 11 -4.94 18.67 23.34
N HIS A 12 -4.76 19.01 24.63
CA HIS A 12 -3.77 18.38 25.49
C HIS A 12 -4.07 16.88 25.67
N TYR A 13 -5.28 16.52 26.07
CA TYR A 13 -5.67 15.12 26.27
C TYR A 13 -5.75 14.33 24.97
N PHE A 14 -5.98 15.02 23.84
CA PHE A 14 -5.92 14.42 22.52
C PHE A 14 -4.48 13.95 22.20
N LEU A 15 -3.45 14.76 22.46
CA LEU A 15 -2.05 14.35 22.29
C LEU A 15 -1.68 13.20 23.21
N GLU A 16 -2.12 13.20 24.47
CA GLU A 16 -1.94 12.04 25.36
C GLU A 16 -2.62 10.79 24.81
N GLY A 17 -3.82 10.93 24.26
CA GLY A 17 -4.56 9.82 23.64
C GLY A 17 -3.83 9.25 22.42
N LEU A 18 -3.17 10.08 21.60
CA LEU A 18 -2.33 9.61 20.49
C LEU A 18 -1.14 8.78 20.98
N ASN A 19 -0.51 9.18 22.10
CA ASN A 19 0.53 8.37 22.74
C ASN A 19 -0.03 7.05 23.28
N GLU A 20 -1.19 7.06 23.94
CA GLU A 20 -1.82 5.85 24.49
C GLU A 20 -2.18 4.82 23.42
N ILE A 21 -2.50 5.25 22.19
CA ILE A 21 -2.76 4.34 21.07
C ILE A 21 -1.49 3.92 20.33
N GLY A 22 -0.32 4.46 20.71
CA GLY A 22 1.00 4.02 20.25
C GLY A 22 1.39 4.58 18.87
N PHE A 23 0.98 5.80 18.54
CA PHE A 23 1.45 6.46 17.34
C PHE A 23 2.87 6.98 17.52
N ASP A 24 3.76 6.63 16.58
CA ASP A 24 5.13 7.15 16.53
C ASP A 24 5.17 8.50 15.82
N TYR A 25 4.34 8.65 14.79
CA TYR A 25 4.32 9.82 13.93
C TYR A 25 2.91 10.35 13.70
N LEU A 26 2.84 11.66 13.49
CA LEU A 26 1.68 12.38 13.00
C LEU A 26 2.06 13.11 11.71
N PHE A 27 1.52 12.66 10.58
CA PHE A 27 1.76 13.25 9.26
C PHE A 27 0.75 14.36 9.02
N CYS A 28 1.23 15.60 8.85
CA CYS A 28 0.35 16.76 8.96
C CYS A 28 0.40 17.68 7.75
N ASN A 29 -0.78 18.13 7.34
CA ASN A 29 -0.98 19.37 6.61
C ASN A 29 -1.94 20.25 7.41
N PHE A 30 -1.38 21.08 8.31
CA PHE A 30 -2.19 21.86 9.25
C PHE A 30 -2.95 22.99 8.57
N GLY A 31 -4.15 23.28 9.08
CA GLY A 31 -4.95 24.44 8.74
C GLY A 31 -5.25 25.32 9.96
N THR A 32 -6.05 26.36 9.76
CA THR A 32 -6.47 27.30 10.82
C THR A 32 -7.30 26.65 11.92
N ASP A 33 -7.89 25.52 11.64
CA ASP A 33 -8.68 24.67 12.55
C ASP A 33 -7.84 23.95 13.61
N HIS A 34 -6.52 23.85 13.42
CA HIS A 34 -5.61 23.11 14.32
C HIS A 34 -4.89 24.00 15.35
N ALA A 35 -5.22 25.30 15.45
CA ALA A 35 -4.55 26.21 16.38
C ALA A 35 -4.46 25.67 17.83
N PRO A 36 -5.51 25.07 18.44
CA PRO A 36 -5.42 24.50 19.78
C PRO A 36 -4.46 23.31 19.90
N LEU A 37 -4.36 22.48 18.85
CA LEU A 37 -3.42 21.36 18.81
C LEU A 37 -1.99 21.85 18.69
N ILE A 38 -1.72 22.85 17.84
CA ILE A 38 -0.40 23.46 17.68
C ILE A 38 0.07 24.07 19.01
N GLU A 39 -0.80 24.76 19.75
CA GLU A 39 -0.51 25.31 21.08
C GLU A 39 -0.21 24.19 22.08
N ALA A 40 -1.02 23.13 22.09
CA ALA A 40 -0.76 21.98 22.95
C ALA A 40 0.57 21.28 22.62
N MET A 41 0.91 21.09 21.33
CA MET A 41 2.20 20.56 20.90
C MET A 41 3.37 21.43 21.37
N ALA A 42 3.27 22.74 21.26
CA ALA A 42 4.27 23.67 21.76
C ALA A 42 4.44 23.57 23.28
N SER A 43 3.34 23.41 24.01
CA SER A 43 3.34 23.20 25.46
C SER A 43 4.01 21.88 25.84
N PHE A 44 3.70 20.76 25.15
CA PHE A 44 4.34 19.47 25.37
C PHE A 44 5.86 19.54 25.14
N LYS A 45 6.27 20.14 24.01
CA LYS A 45 7.69 20.30 23.68
C LYS A 45 8.44 21.11 24.76
N ARG A 46 7.85 22.22 25.23
CA ARG A 46 8.45 23.06 26.27
C ARG A 46 8.54 22.34 27.61
N ALA A 47 7.56 21.49 27.93
CA ALA A 47 7.52 20.70 29.16
C ALA A 47 8.33 19.38 29.07
N GLY A 48 8.95 19.07 27.93
CA GLY A 48 9.67 17.81 27.72
C GLY A 48 8.78 16.57 27.74
N ARG A 49 7.47 16.73 27.43
CA ARG A 49 6.51 15.62 27.38
C ARG A 49 6.55 14.94 26.02
N GLU A 50 6.36 13.63 26.02
CA GLU A 50 6.29 12.83 24.81
C GLU A 50 5.00 13.09 24.01
N MET A 51 5.13 13.10 22.70
CA MET A 51 4.04 13.13 21.73
C MET A 51 4.52 12.51 20.41
N PRO A 52 3.61 12.05 19.51
CA PRO A 52 4.03 11.59 18.19
C PRO A 52 4.87 12.64 17.46
N ALA A 53 5.95 12.20 16.81
CA ALA A 53 6.81 13.10 16.04
C ALA A 53 6.04 13.65 14.83
N THR A 54 6.05 14.95 14.63
CA THR A 54 5.29 15.62 13.57
C THR A 54 6.08 15.70 12.28
N ILE A 55 5.52 15.19 11.19
CA ILE A 55 6.05 15.31 9.83
C ILE A 55 5.11 16.23 9.02
N LEU A 56 5.61 17.40 8.64
CA LEU A 56 4.85 18.34 7.82
C LEU A 56 4.93 17.95 6.35
N CYS A 57 3.77 17.77 5.72
CA CYS A 57 3.63 17.41 4.31
C CYS A 57 2.87 18.53 3.59
N PRO A 58 3.45 19.14 2.53
CA PRO A 58 2.78 20.23 1.80
C PRO A 58 1.53 19.80 1.01
N HIS A 59 1.26 18.50 0.92
CA HIS A 59 0.09 17.96 0.24
C HIS A 59 -0.43 16.70 0.95
N GLU A 60 -1.75 16.57 1.07
CA GLU A 60 -2.43 15.50 1.81
C GLU A 60 -2.15 14.12 1.22
N ASN A 61 -2.08 14.00 -0.10
CA ASN A 61 -1.72 12.75 -0.77
C ASN A 61 -0.37 12.22 -0.28
N THR A 62 0.63 13.10 -0.13
CA THR A 62 1.94 12.75 0.42
C THR A 62 1.83 12.29 1.87
N ALA A 63 1.06 13.01 2.71
CA ALA A 63 0.89 12.70 4.13
C ALA A 63 0.25 11.32 4.34
N VAL A 64 -0.87 11.06 3.66
CA VAL A 64 -1.62 9.80 3.80
C VAL A 64 -0.80 8.60 3.31
N HIS A 65 -0.15 8.72 2.16
CA HIS A 65 0.68 7.63 1.65
C HIS A 65 1.99 7.45 2.45
N MET A 66 2.52 8.51 3.04
CA MET A 66 3.68 8.40 3.94
C MET A 66 3.32 7.63 5.22
N ALA A 67 2.15 7.93 5.83
CA ALA A 67 1.61 7.14 6.92
C ALA A 67 1.42 5.67 6.52
N ALA A 68 0.90 5.41 5.31
CA ALA A 68 0.72 4.06 4.79
C ALA A 68 2.05 3.31 4.60
N GLY A 69 3.07 3.95 4.05
CA GLY A 69 4.39 3.35 3.89
C GLY A 69 5.04 2.98 5.23
N TYR A 70 4.93 3.86 6.22
CA TYR A 70 5.40 3.57 7.58
C TYR A 70 4.62 2.40 8.20
N THR A 71 3.29 2.38 8.02
CA THR A 71 2.42 1.30 8.50
C THR A 71 2.77 -0.05 7.88
N ILE A 72 3.03 -0.10 6.56
CA ILE A 72 3.45 -1.34 5.86
C ILE A 72 4.76 -1.88 6.45
N ALA A 73 5.73 -0.98 6.71
CA ALA A 73 7.03 -1.37 7.24
C ALA A 73 6.99 -1.88 8.68
N THR A 74 6.15 -1.27 9.52
CA THR A 74 6.13 -1.52 10.96
C THR A 74 4.98 -2.41 11.43
N GLY A 75 3.94 -2.59 10.61
CA GLY A 75 2.70 -3.26 10.97
C GLY A 75 1.79 -2.44 11.90
N ARG A 76 2.16 -1.18 12.23
CA ARG A 76 1.45 -0.30 13.17
C ARG A 76 0.85 0.89 12.44
N GLY A 77 -0.47 1.05 12.49
CA GLY A 77 -1.18 2.19 11.93
C GLY A 77 -0.73 3.51 12.52
N GLN A 78 -0.79 4.58 11.73
CA GLN A 78 -0.37 5.91 12.11
C GLN A 78 -1.47 6.95 11.92
N GLY A 79 -1.25 8.16 12.47
CA GLY A 79 -2.16 9.30 12.34
C GLY A 79 -1.79 10.24 11.20
N VAL A 80 -2.81 10.74 10.53
CA VAL A 80 -2.70 11.83 9.55
C VAL A 80 -3.63 12.97 9.96
N MET A 81 -3.15 14.20 9.93
CA MET A 81 -3.92 15.40 10.28
C MET A 81 -3.99 16.34 9.08
N VAL A 82 -5.21 16.64 8.64
CA VAL A 82 -5.45 17.50 7.47
C VAL A 82 -6.47 18.59 7.76
N HIS A 83 -6.43 19.66 6.97
CA HIS A 83 -7.35 20.78 7.11
C HIS A 83 -8.78 20.38 6.72
N VAL A 84 -9.77 20.92 7.39
CA VAL A 84 -11.23 20.82 7.21
C VAL A 84 -11.67 19.98 5.99
N ASP A 85 -12.56 20.47 5.13
CA ASP A 85 -13.14 19.77 3.99
C ASP A 85 -12.17 19.66 2.80
N ALA A 86 -11.42 20.71 2.48
CA ALA A 86 -10.48 20.70 1.36
C ALA A 86 -9.36 19.67 1.55
N GLY A 87 -8.77 19.58 2.75
CA GLY A 87 -7.78 18.56 3.07
C GLY A 87 -8.38 17.15 3.11
N THR A 88 -9.63 17.01 3.59
CA THR A 88 -10.38 15.76 3.52
C THR A 88 -10.58 15.33 2.07
N ALA A 89 -11.01 16.25 1.20
CA ALA A 89 -11.23 15.98 -0.23
C ALA A 89 -9.94 15.55 -0.94
N ASN A 90 -8.82 16.25 -0.70
CA ASN A 90 -7.52 15.88 -1.25
C ASN A 90 -7.01 14.52 -0.74
N SER A 91 -7.48 14.04 0.40
CA SER A 91 -7.12 12.74 0.98
C SER A 91 -7.93 11.59 0.40
N ALA A 92 -9.07 11.84 -0.25
CA ALA A 92 -10.04 10.81 -0.65
C ALA A 92 -9.44 9.75 -1.57
N MET A 93 -8.64 10.14 -2.57
CA MET A 93 -7.98 9.19 -3.47
C MET A 93 -6.97 8.31 -2.72
N ALA A 94 -6.21 8.87 -1.79
CA ALA A 94 -5.28 8.10 -0.98
C ALA A 94 -6.02 7.11 -0.08
N LEU A 95 -7.12 7.53 0.58
CA LEU A 95 -7.96 6.63 1.38
C LEU A 95 -8.59 5.51 0.55
N HIS A 96 -8.94 5.77 -0.73
CA HIS A 96 -9.36 4.71 -1.64
C HIS A 96 -8.30 3.62 -1.75
N ASN A 97 -7.04 3.98 -1.98
CA ASN A 97 -5.92 3.03 -2.05
C ASN A 97 -5.75 2.26 -0.74
N LEU A 98 -5.76 2.96 0.41
CA LEU A 98 -5.59 2.34 1.72
C LEU A 98 -6.74 1.38 2.07
N CYS A 99 -7.96 1.73 1.73
CA CYS A 99 -9.13 0.87 1.89
C CYS A 99 -8.96 -0.45 1.11
N ARG A 100 -8.55 -0.37 -0.16
CA ARG A 100 -8.32 -1.55 -1.01
C ARG A 100 -7.12 -2.37 -0.54
N ALA A 101 -6.05 -1.72 -0.06
CA ALA A 101 -4.86 -2.39 0.48
C ALA A 101 -5.04 -2.88 1.93
N ARG A 102 -6.13 -2.55 2.60
CA ARG A 102 -6.36 -2.86 4.02
C ARG A 102 -5.28 -2.30 4.94
N ILE A 103 -4.82 -1.07 4.64
CA ILE A 103 -3.79 -0.39 5.42
C ILE A 103 -4.48 0.47 6.49
N PRO A 104 -4.24 0.22 7.79
CA PRO A 104 -4.81 1.02 8.87
C PRO A 104 -4.13 2.39 8.96
N VAL A 105 -4.94 3.45 8.85
CA VAL A 105 -4.55 4.84 9.07
C VAL A 105 -5.72 5.57 9.72
N LEU A 106 -5.45 6.38 10.73
CA LEU A 106 -6.41 7.31 11.30
C LEU A 106 -6.26 8.67 10.60
N LEU A 107 -7.17 8.97 9.66
CA LEU A 107 -7.29 10.32 9.12
C LEU A 107 -8.08 11.19 10.09
N MET A 108 -7.50 12.33 10.46
CA MET A 108 -8.10 13.33 11.33
C MET A 108 -8.19 14.66 10.58
N ALA A 109 -9.32 15.34 10.72
CA ALA A 109 -9.48 16.67 10.14
C ALA A 109 -10.21 17.59 11.13
N GLY A 110 -9.91 18.87 11.07
CA GLY A 110 -10.75 19.85 11.73
C GLY A 110 -12.14 19.92 11.12
N LYS A 111 -13.01 20.67 11.79
CA LYS A 111 -14.28 21.13 11.27
C LYS A 111 -14.37 22.64 11.37
N ALA A 112 -15.20 23.25 10.52
CA ALA A 112 -15.53 24.65 10.69
C ALA A 112 -16.04 24.89 12.12
N PRO A 113 -15.59 25.98 12.78
CA PRO A 113 -16.12 26.33 14.09
C PRO A 113 -17.65 26.50 14.06
N PHE A 114 -18.35 26.09 15.12
CA PHE A 114 -19.80 26.12 15.15
C PHE A 114 -20.39 27.41 15.79
N THR A 115 -19.55 28.18 16.48
CA THR A 115 -19.94 29.51 17.01
C THR A 115 -19.51 30.62 16.06
N THR A 116 -20.23 31.74 16.05
CA THR A 116 -20.11 32.78 15.02
C THR A 116 -19.86 34.19 15.53
N ARG A 117 -20.04 34.45 16.84
CA ARG A 117 -20.02 35.80 17.42
C ARG A 117 -19.10 35.96 18.63
N GLY A 118 -18.18 34.98 18.84
CA GLY A 118 -17.29 34.99 19.99
C GLY A 118 -17.89 34.31 21.23
N GLU A 119 -18.89 33.46 21.07
CA GLU A 119 -19.58 32.78 22.19
C GLU A 119 -18.63 31.82 22.91
N LEU A 120 -17.73 31.18 22.17
CA LEU A 120 -16.72 30.25 22.70
C LEU A 120 -15.34 30.58 22.15
N LEU A 121 -14.30 30.20 22.90
CA LEU A 121 -12.93 30.24 22.38
C LEU A 121 -12.80 29.31 21.18
N GLY A 122 -12.27 29.83 20.09
CA GLY A 122 -12.18 29.07 18.83
C GLY A 122 -13.31 29.37 17.84
N THR A 123 -14.22 30.32 18.15
CA THR A 123 -15.28 30.81 17.24
C THR A 123 -14.78 31.17 15.85
N ARG A 124 -15.66 31.28 14.86
CA ARG A 124 -15.31 31.72 13.50
C ARG A 124 -14.69 33.12 13.54
N ASP A 125 -13.48 33.25 12.97
CA ASP A 125 -12.70 34.49 12.98
C ASP A 125 -12.16 34.87 11.58
N THR A 126 -12.51 34.11 10.54
CA THR A 126 -12.18 34.39 9.15
C THR A 126 -13.31 33.97 8.22
N TYR A 127 -13.41 34.64 7.04
CA TYR A 127 -14.45 34.32 6.03
C TYR A 127 -14.39 32.85 5.58
N VAL A 128 -13.20 32.25 5.56
CA VAL A 128 -12.99 30.85 5.18
C VAL A 128 -13.81 29.90 6.05
N HIS A 129 -13.96 30.17 7.33
CA HIS A 129 -14.75 29.34 8.25
C HIS A 129 -16.26 29.33 7.92
N PHE A 130 -16.75 30.25 7.10
CA PHE A 130 -18.13 30.28 6.64
C PHE A 130 -18.32 29.57 5.28
N VAL A 131 -17.34 29.67 4.39
CA VAL A 131 -17.45 29.11 3.03
C VAL A 131 -16.91 27.67 2.93
N GLN A 132 -16.10 27.24 3.90
CA GLN A 132 -15.44 25.95 3.94
C GLN A 132 -16.12 25.01 4.95
N GLU A 133 -17.43 24.83 4.79
CA GLU A 133 -18.23 23.97 5.65
C GLU A 133 -19.25 23.20 4.81
N PRO A 134 -18.98 21.96 4.44
CA PRO A 134 -19.96 21.11 3.78
C PRO A 134 -21.01 20.64 4.79
N PHE A 135 -22.21 20.33 4.33
CA PHE A 135 -23.28 19.79 5.19
C PHE A 135 -22.88 18.47 5.87
N ASP A 136 -22.09 17.64 5.17
CA ASP A 136 -21.59 16.37 5.68
C ASP A 136 -20.15 16.15 5.18
N GLN A 137 -19.17 16.59 5.98
CA GLN A 137 -17.74 16.47 5.63
C GLN A 137 -17.30 15.01 5.49
N ALA A 138 -17.84 14.10 6.30
CA ALA A 138 -17.46 12.70 6.28
C ALA A 138 -17.92 11.99 5.00
N SER A 139 -18.99 12.47 4.35
CA SER A 139 -19.51 11.90 3.10
C SER A 139 -18.46 11.85 1.98
N VAL A 140 -17.47 12.75 2.00
CA VAL A 140 -16.37 12.80 1.03
C VAL A 140 -15.52 11.54 1.08
N VAL A 141 -15.32 10.96 2.26
CA VAL A 141 -14.43 9.81 2.50
C VAL A 141 -15.13 8.57 3.01
N ARG A 142 -16.41 8.65 3.36
CA ARG A 142 -17.24 7.54 3.88
C ARG A 142 -17.15 6.26 3.06
N PRO A 143 -17.12 6.27 1.71
CA PRO A 143 -16.99 5.05 0.92
C PRO A 143 -15.69 4.29 1.14
N TYR A 144 -14.66 4.93 1.71
CA TYR A 144 -13.31 4.40 1.86
C TYR A 144 -12.89 4.19 3.32
N THR A 145 -13.77 4.51 4.29
CA THR A 145 -13.45 4.39 5.72
C THR A 145 -14.27 3.30 6.38
N LYS A 146 -13.67 2.60 7.35
CA LYS A 146 -14.34 1.57 8.16
C LYS A 146 -15.23 2.18 9.25
N TRP A 147 -14.92 3.38 9.65
CA TRP A 147 -15.61 4.10 10.74
C TRP A 147 -15.32 5.58 10.61
N GLU A 148 -16.30 6.38 10.99
CA GLU A 148 -16.20 7.83 11.07
C GLU A 148 -16.85 8.35 12.33
N TYR A 149 -16.31 9.43 12.86
CA TYR A 149 -16.89 10.08 14.03
C TYR A 149 -16.56 11.57 14.06
N ASN A 150 -17.52 12.38 14.52
CA ASN A 150 -17.28 13.77 14.85
C ASN A 150 -17.22 13.89 16.37
N LEU A 151 -16.09 14.34 16.92
CA LEU A 151 -15.86 14.46 18.36
C LEU A 151 -16.73 15.59 18.95
N PRO A 152 -17.80 15.28 19.70
CA PRO A 152 -18.70 16.30 20.21
C PRO A 152 -18.17 16.99 21.47
N SER A 153 -17.31 16.32 22.24
CA SER A 153 -16.76 16.79 23.51
C SER A 153 -15.42 16.18 23.81
N GLY A 154 -14.52 16.96 24.36
CA GLY A 154 -13.19 16.52 24.76
C GLY A 154 -13.16 15.51 25.91
N VAL A 155 -14.21 15.40 26.70
CA VAL A 155 -14.29 14.44 27.80
C VAL A 155 -14.16 12.99 27.33
N ILE A 156 -14.49 12.71 26.07
CA ILE A 156 -14.39 11.39 25.44
C ILE A 156 -13.26 11.32 24.38
N ALA A 157 -12.34 12.30 24.34
CA ALA A 157 -11.31 12.34 23.30
C ALA A 157 -10.45 11.05 23.26
N LYS A 158 -9.97 10.59 24.41
CA LYS A 158 -9.19 9.34 24.50
C LYS A 158 -10.01 8.10 24.14
N GLU A 159 -11.30 8.09 24.50
CA GLU A 159 -12.22 6.99 24.13
C GLU A 159 -12.43 6.93 22.61
N ALA A 160 -12.69 8.07 21.96
CA ALA A 160 -12.85 8.14 20.51
C ALA A 160 -11.58 7.70 19.76
N LEU A 161 -10.39 8.14 20.22
CA LEU A 161 -9.10 7.70 19.67
C LEU A 161 -8.88 6.20 19.82
N ARG A 162 -9.15 5.64 21.01
CA ARG A 162 -9.05 4.20 21.25
C ARG A 162 -10.04 3.42 20.38
N ARG A 163 -11.28 3.91 20.24
CA ARG A 163 -12.28 3.27 19.36
C ARG A 163 -11.83 3.30 17.91
N ALA A 164 -11.35 4.43 17.42
CA ALA A 164 -10.78 4.55 16.08
C ALA A 164 -9.66 3.55 15.84
N HIS A 165 -8.68 3.49 16.75
CA HIS A 165 -7.55 2.56 16.70
C HIS A 165 -8.00 1.10 16.71
N THR A 166 -8.93 0.73 17.61
CA THR A 166 -9.48 -0.64 17.68
C THR A 166 -10.11 -1.05 16.35
N VAL A 167 -10.89 -0.17 15.73
CA VAL A 167 -11.57 -0.46 14.45
C VAL A 167 -10.57 -0.56 13.31
N MET A 168 -9.60 0.36 13.21
CA MET A 168 -8.65 0.37 12.10
C MET A 168 -7.70 -0.84 12.11
N GLU A 169 -7.31 -1.31 13.31
CA GLU A 169 -6.38 -2.44 13.49
C GLU A 169 -7.06 -3.81 13.50
N SER A 170 -8.40 -3.88 13.61
CA SER A 170 -9.14 -5.14 13.50
C SER A 170 -9.34 -5.56 12.06
N ASP A 171 -9.14 -6.85 11.75
CA ASP A 171 -9.30 -7.37 10.39
C ASP A 171 -10.77 -7.39 9.91
N PRO A 172 -11.01 -7.12 8.63
CA PRO A 172 -10.08 -6.56 7.66
C PRO A 172 -9.65 -5.15 8.07
N LYS A 173 -8.33 -4.91 8.21
CA LYS A 173 -7.78 -3.60 8.58
C LYS A 173 -8.17 -2.53 7.55
N GLY A 174 -8.05 -1.26 7.90
CA GLY A 174 -8.31 -0.18 6.96
C GLY A 174 -8.44 1.18 7.62
N PRO A 175 -8.56 2.25 6.81
CA PRO A 175 -8.60 3.61 7.31
C PRO A 175 -9.89 3.92 8.06
N VAL A 176 -9.78 4.85 9.00
CA VAL A 176 -10.89 5.43 9.77
C VAL A 176 -10.77 6.95 9.76
N TYR A 177 -11.87 7.65 10.05
CA TYR A 177 -11.94 9.10 9.96
C TYR A 177 -12.49 9.72 11.25
N LEU A 178 -11.81 10.75 11.78
CA LEU A 178 -12.21 11.49 12.98
C LEU A 178 -12.18 12.98 12.70
N THR A 179 -13.27 13.69 13.02
CA THR A 179 -13.32 15.15 12.92
C THR A 179 -13.59 15.81 14.27
N PHE A 180 -13.17 17.05 14.40
CA PHE A 180 -13.37 17.85 15.60
C PHE A 180 -13.41 19.35 15.29
N PRO A 181 -14.37 20.10 15.82
CA PRO A 181 -14.37 21.56 15.72
C PRO A 181 -13.37 22.18 16.68
N ARG A 182 -12.93 23.38 16.36
CA ARG A 182 -11.90 24.12 17.11
C ARG A 182 -12.35 24.41 18.55
N GLU A 183 -13.62 24.72 18.77
CA GLU A 183 -14.18 24.97 20.11
C GLU A 183 -14.07 23.71 20.99
N THR A 184 -14.38 22.53 20.45
CA THR A 184 -14.21 21.26 21.18
C THR A 184 -12.75 21.05 21.61
N LEU A 185 -11.78 21.45 20.80
CA LEU A 185 -10.35 21.33 21.14
C LEU A 185 -9.91 22.30 22.23
N THR A 186 -10.57 23.46 22.36
CA THR A 186 -10.26 24.47 23.37
C THR A 186 -10.94 24.23 24.72
N ASP A 187 -12.01 23.43 24.79
CA ASP A 187 -12.65 23.06 26.05
C ASP A 187 -11.66 22.50 27.04
N THR A 188 -11.85 22.82 28.33
CA THR A 188 -10.92 22.42 29.40
C THR A 188 -11.55 21.44 30.38
N TRP A 189 -10.76 20.46 30.80
CA TRP A 189 -11.17 19.36 31.67
C TRP A 189 -10.15 19.18 32.80
N SER A 190 -10.62 18.79 33.99
CA SER A 190 -9.74 18.33 35.02
C SER A 190 -9.28 16.88 34.75
N GLU A 191 -8.12 16.49 35.30
CA GLU A 191 -7.56 15.15 35.08
C GLU A 191 -8.54 14.05 35.52
N GLY A 192 -9.24 14.22 36.63
CA GLY A 192 -10.23 13.27 37.13
C GLY A 192 -11.45 13.06 36.23
N GLN A 193 -11.72 13.97 35.28
CA GLN A 193 -12.80 13.82 34.28
C GLN A 193 -12.40 12.98 33.08
N ILE A 194 -11.09 12.82 32.82
CA ILE A 194 -10.57 12.12 31.62
C ILE A 194 -10.15 10.70 31.99
N ARG A 195 -10.67 9.73 31.23
CA ARG A 195 -10.35 8.31 31.41
C ARG A 195 -9.33 7.85 30.39
N SER A 196 -8.48 6.91 30.80
CA SER A 196 -7.54 6.17 29.95
C SER A 196 -8.19 4.87 29.44
N TYR A 197 -7.85 4.49 28.22
CA TYR A 197 -8.38 3.30 27.53
C TYR A 197 -7.24 2.42 27.01
N PRO A 198 -6.51 1.70 27.88
CA PRO A 198 -5.34 0.93 27.53
C PRO A 198 -5.66 -0.25 26.59
N ALA A 199 -4.71 -0.59 25.72
CA ALA A 199 -4.86 -1.61 24.67
C ALA A 199 -5.17 -3.01 25.23
N GLU A 200 -4.70 -3.33 26.43
CA GLU A 200 -4.91 -4.63 27.10
C GLU A 200 -6.38 -4.92 27.38
N ARG A 201 -7.20 -3.87 27.50
CA ARG A 201 -8.64 -3.98 27.77
C ARG A 201 -9.51 -3.56 26.58
N PHE A 202 -9.00 -2.70 25.71
CA PHE A 202 -9.74 -2.03 24.62
C PHE A 202 -9.04 -2.17 23.27
N GLY A 203 -8.22 -3.21 23.10
CA GLY A 203 -7.43 -3.43 21.89
C GLY A 203 -8.23 -3.98 20.70
N ALA A 204 -7.53 -4.19 19.60
CA ALA A 204 -8.08 -4.76 18.37
C ALA A 204 -8.52 -6.23 18.55
N VAL A 205 -9.37 -6.69 17.65
CA VAL A 205 -9.82 -8.08 17.61
C VAL A 205 -8.62 -8.97 17.24
N SER A 206 -8.44 -10.07 18.01
CA SER A 206 -7.38 -11.04 17.76
C SER A 206 -7.58 -11.77 16.43
N ALA A 207 -6.47 -12.11 15.77
CA ALA A 207 -6.46 -12.92 14.56
C ALA A 207 -7.15 -14.28 14.78
N ARG A 208 -7.95 -14.73 13.80
CA ARG A 208 -8.71 -15.99 13.87
C ARG A 208 -8.02 -17.06 13.02
N GLY A 209 -7.96 -18.30 13.56
CA GLY A 209 -7.72 -19.52 12.82
C GLY A 209 -9.03 -20.12 12.32
N LEU A 210 -8.96 -21.32 11.75
CA LEU A 210 -10.11 -22.14 11.38
C LEU A 210 -10.39 -23.22 12.42
N ASP A 211 -11.58 -23.79 12.35
CA ASP A 211 -11.89 -25.04 13.05
C ASP A 211 -11.14 -26.24 12.41
N ALA A 212 -10.96 -27.30 13.20
CA ALA A 212 -10.21 -28.48 12.76
C ALA A 212 -10.85 -29.18 11.56
N GLY A 213 -12.20 -29.14 11.45
CA GLY A 213 -12.92 -29.76 10.34
C GLY A 213 -12.66 -29.06 9.01
N SER A 214 -12.59 -27.73 9.01
CA SER A 214 -12.22 -26.94 7.81
C SER A 214 -10.79 -27.22 7.38
N ILE A 215 -9.83 -27.26 8.30
CA ILE A 215 -8.43 -27.62 8.01
C ILE A 215 -8.34 -29.04 7.45
N ASP A 216 -9.05 -30.00 8.05
CA ASP A 216 -9.06 -31.41 7.60
C ASP A 216 -9.64 -31.57 6.19
N ALA A 217 -10.71 -30.84 5.88
CA ALA A 217 -11.31 -30.84 4.54
C ALA A 217 -10.34 -30.35 3.45
N ILE A 218 -9.62 -29.24 3.72
CA ILE A 218 -8.62 -28.71 2.80
C ILE A 218 -7.45 -29.68 2.65
N ALA A 219 -6.94 -30.20 3.77
CA ALA A 219 -5.84 -31.16 3.77
C ALA A 219 -6.20 -32.43 2.99
N THR A 220 -7.42 -32.95 3.14
CA THR A 220 -7.91 -34.12 2.40
C THR A 220 -7.89 -33.87 0.88
N LYS A 221 -8.35 -32.71 0.43
CA LYS A 221 -8.33 -32.35 -0.99
C LYS A 221 -6.90 -32.21 -1.52
N LEU A 222 -6.01 -31.56 -0.79
CA LEU A 222 -4.61 -31.38 -1.20
C LEU A 222 -3.83 -32.71 -1.24
N LEU A 223 -4.09 -33.64 -0.32
CA LEU A 223 -3.44 -34.95 -0.32
C LEU A 223 -3.81 -35.77 -1.57
N ALA A 224 -5.02 -35.58 -2.11
CA ALA A 224 -5.51 -36.26 -3.31
C ALA A 224 -5.15 -35.49 -4.60
N ALA A 225 -4.77 -34.21 -4.51
CA ALA A 225 -4.58 -33.34 -5.67
C ALA A 225 -3.43 -33.80 -6.59
N GLU A 226 -3.66 -33.69 -7.89
CA GLU A 226 -2.64 -33.92 -8.93
C GLU A 226 -2.00 -32.59 -9.39
N ARG A 227 -2.79 -31.53 -9.49
CA ARG A 227 -2.38 -30.19 -9.98
C ARG A 227 -2.86 -29.07 -9.05
N PRO A 228 -2.37 -29.04 -7.80
CA PRO A 228 -2.76 -28.02 -6.85
C PRO A 228 -2.22 -26.65 -7.25
N LEU A 229 -3.10 -25.63 -7.20
CA LEU A 229 -2.81 -24.24 -7.51
C LEU A 229 -3.14 -23.35 -6.31
N LEU A 230 -2.27 -22.40 -6.00
CA LEU A 230 -2.55 -21.32 -5.06
C LEU A 230 -2.36 -19.98 -5.77
N ILE A 231 -3.33 -19.08 -5.62
CA ILE A 231 -3.26 -17.70 -6.15
C ILE A 231 -3.32 -16.74 -4.97
N SER A 232 -2.35 -15.82 -4.90
CA SER A 232 -2.25 -14.81 -3.85
C SER A 232 -1.86 -13.45 -4.42
N ALA A 233 -2.25 -12.38 -3.71
CA ALA A 233 -1.82 -11.02 -3.99
C ALA A 233 -1.25 -10.31 -2.76
N TYR A 234 -1.80 -10.56 -1.55
CA TYR A 234 -1.42 -9.81 -0.35
C TYR A 234 -1.22 -10.66 0.91
N ALA A 235 -0.98 -11.96 0.79
CA ALA A 235 -0.62 -12.81 1.93
C ALA A 235 0.67 -12.32 2.62
N GLY A 236 1.59 -11.75 1.84
CA GLY A 236 2.85 -11.17 2.33
C GLY A 236 2.70 -9.87 3.13
N ARG A 237 1.48 -9.33 3.33
CA ARG A 237 1.22 -8.22 4.28
C ARG A 237 1.65 -8.58 5.71
N ASN A 238 1.55 -9.84 6.08
CA ASN A 238 2.23 -10.41 7.24
C ASN A 238 3.51 -11.11 6.75
N HIS A 239 4.66 -10.53 7.00
CA HIS A 239 5.95 -11.02 6.53
C HIS A 239 6.23 -12.47 6.93
N ALA A 240 5.71 -12.93 8.08
CA ALA A 240 5.88 -14.30 8.54
C ALA A 240 5.13 -15.32 7.66
N THR A 241 4.07 -14.89 6.97
CA THR A 241 3.31 -15.75 6.06
C THR A 241 4.15 -16.25 4.88
N VAL A 242 5.09 -15.42 4.41
CA VAL A 242 5.94 -15.74 3.24
C VAL A 242 6.72 -17.05 3.44
N ALA A 243 7.34 -17.23 4.60
CA ALA A 243 8.09 -18.45 4.92
C ALA A 243 7.17 -19.68 5.05
N VAL A 244 6.02 -19.51 5.71
CA VAL A 244 5.03 -20.61 5.88
C VAL A 244 4.44 -21.03 4.54
N LEU A 245 4.15 -20.06 3.66
CA LEU A 245 3.63 -20.34 2.33
C LEU A 245 4.66 -21.06 1.46
N ASP A 246 5.92 -20.65 1.50
CA ASP A 246 6.99 -21.34 0.74
C ASP A 246 7.18 -22.78 1.24
N GLU A 247 7.19 -22.99 2.56
CA GLU A 247 7.30 -24.33 3.13
C GLU A 247 6.09 -25.21 2.76
N LEU A 248 4.88 -24.69 2.84
CA LEU A 248 3.65 -25.40 2.44
C LEU A 248 3.69 -25.76 0.95
N ALA A 249 4.05 -24.80 0.10
CA ALA A 249 4.12 -25.00 -1.34
C ALA A 249 5.15 -26.07 -1.72
N ARG A 250 6.34 -26.05 -1.12
CA ARG A 250 7.37 -27.07 -1.32
C ARG A 250 6.96 -28.44 -0.79
N PHE A 251 6.37 -28.49 0.41
CA PHE A 251 5.96 -29.74 1.02
C PHE A 251 4.86 -30.45 0.22
N ALA A 252 3.88 -29.70 -0.26
CA ALA A 252 2.74 -30.25 -0.97
C ALA A 252 2.87 -30.18 -2.51
N GLY A 253 3.95 -29.63 -3.06
CA GLY A 253 4.13 -29.45 -4.50
C GLY A 253 3.07 -28.56 -5.12
N ILE A 254 2.71 -27.43 -4.47
CA ILE A 254 1.69 -26.49 -4.92
C ILE A 254 2.34 -25.44 -5.83
N ARG A 255 1.75 -25.22 -7.01
CA ARG A 255 2.09 -24.05 -7.84
C ARG A 255 1.51 -22.79 -7.19
N VAL A 256 2.33 -21.79 -6.90
CA VAL A 256 1.89 -20.50 -6.38
C VAL A 256 2.02 -19.42 -7.45
N VAL A 257 0.91 -18.78 -7.79
CA VAL A 257 0.86 -17.65 -8.74
C VAL A 257 0.53 -16.38 -7.97
N GLU A 258 1.30 -15.32 -8.21
CA GLU A 258 1.06 -14.00 -7.63
C GLU A 258 0.37 -13.11 -8.67
N PHE A 259 -0.95 -13.03 -8.64
CA PHE A 259 -1.67 -12.20 -9.60
C PHE A 259 -1.85 -10.77 -9.05
N ASN A 260 -1.23 -9.78 -9.73
CA ASN A 260 -1.14 -8.39 -9.28
C ASN A 260 -0.67 -8.27 -7.81
N PRO A 261 0.53 -8.75 -7.48
CA PRO A 261 0.99 -8.82 -6.11
C PRO A 261 1.15 -7.43 -5.49
N LEU A 262 0.65 -7.27 -4.26
CA LEU A 262 0.88 -6.08 -3.43
C LEU A 262 2.16 -6.20 -2.61
N TYR A 263 2.58 -7.41 -2.34
CA TYR A 263 3.76 -7.75 -1.54
C TYR A 263 4.45 -8.97 -2.14
N VAL A 264 5.65 -9.29 -1.67
CA VAL A 264 6.23 -10.63 -1.87
C VAL A 264 5.37 -11.61 -1.08
N ASN A 265 4.61 -12.47 -1.74
CA ASN A 265 3.82 -13.51 -1.08
C ASN A 265 4.59 -14.83 -1.03
N LEU A 266 5.40 -15.07 -2.05
CA LEU A 266 6.34 -16.19 -2.13
C LEU A 266 7.69 -15.66 -2.62
N PRO A 267 8.87 -16.16 -2.12
CA PRO A 267 10.15 -15.79 -2.71
C PRO A 267 10.19 -16.11 -4.21
N HIS A 268 10.54 -15.13 -5.06
CA HIS A 268 10.47 -15.31 -6.52
C HIS A 268 11.50 -16.30 -7.07
N ASP A 269 12.46 -16.72 -6.25
CA ASP A 269 13.40 -17.83 -6.53
C ASP A 269 12.91 -19.19 -6.04
N SER A 270 11.78 -19.26 -5.34
CA SER A 270 11.17 -20.52 -4.94
C SER A 270 10.89 -21.42 -6.14
N PRO A 271 11.18 -22.73 -6.09
CA PRO A 271 10.81 -23.66 -7.15
C PRO A 271 9.29 -23.71 -7.41
N CYS A 272 8.49 -23.39 -6.40
CA CYS A 272 7.03 -23.38 -6.49
C CYS A 272 6.45 -22.07 -7.04
N HIS A 273 7.27 -21.04 -7.27
CA HIS A 273 6.79 -19.76 -7.82
C HIS A 273 6.33 -19.96 -9.27
N GLY A 274 5.03 -19.87 -9.51
CA GLY A 274 4.35 -20.09 -10.79
C GLY A 274 4.35 -18.90 -11.74
N GLY A 275 4.94 -17.77 -11.33
CA GLY A 275 4.89 -16.50 -12.06
C GLY A 275 3.71 -15.63 -11.67
N PHE A 276 3.35 -14.68 -12.56
CA PHE A 276 2.36 -13.63 -12.28
C PHE A 276 1.07 -13.78 -13.09
N MET A 277 0.97 -14.80 -13.95
CA MET A 277 -0.20 -15.05 -14.81
C MET A 277 -0.71 -16.47 -14.59
N PRO A 278 -1.95 -16.65 -14.13
CA PRO A 278 -2.48 -17.97 -13.79
C PRO A 278 -3.03 -18.78 -14.98
N ALA A 279 -3.24 -18.20 -16.16
CA ALA A 279 -4.04 -18.73 -17.26
C ALA A 279 -3.90 -20.25 -17.52
N LYS A 280 -2.67 -20.74 -17.76
CA LYS A 280 -2.43 -22.17 -17.99
C LYS A 280 -2.75 -23.00 -16.75
N ALA A 281 -2.25 -22.58 -15.60
CA ALA A 281 -2.44 -23.28 -14.34
C ALA A 281 -3.92 -23.33 -13.92
N LEU A 282 -4.67 -22.25 -14.21
CA LEU A 282 -6.09 -22.12 -13.94
C LEU A 282 -6.92 -23.16 -14.73
N ALA A 283 -6.59 -23.35 -15.99
CA ALA A 283 -7.27 -24.32 -16.85
C ALA A 283 -7.01 -25.79 -16.46
N GLU A 284 -5.87 -26.05 -15.81
CA GLU A 284 -5.41 -27.40 -15.48
C GLU A 284 -5.65 -27.83 -14.02
N ALA A 285 -5.90 -26.88 -13.13
CA ALA A 285 -5.99 -27.13 -11.68
C ALA A 285 -7.17 -28.07 -11.33
N ASP A 286 -6.94 -29.01 -10.41
CA ASP A 286 -7.96 -29.84 -9.80
C ASP A 286 -8.35 -29.35 -8.39
N VAL A 287 -7.40 -28.77 -7.66
CA VAL A 287 -7.61 -28.12 -6.36
C VAL A 287 -7.00 -26.73 -6.40
N GLY A 288 -7.80 -25.71 -6.09
CA GLY A 288 -7.39 -24.32 -6.08
C GLY A 288 -7.56 -23.66 -4.70
N LEU A 289 -6.56 -22.90 -4.28
CA LEU A 289 -6.58 -22.08 -3.08
C LEU A 289 -6.47 -20.60 -3.50
N LEU A 290 -7.46 -19.79 -3.15
CA LEU A 290 -7.42 -18.34 -3.22
C LEU A 290 -7.06 -17.82 -1.83
N VAL A 291 -5.84 -17.31 -1.67
CA VAL A 291 -5.32 -16.87 -0.37
C VAL A 291 -4.99 -15.39 -0.43
N ASP A 292 -5.71 -14.57 0.33
CA ASP A 292 -5.48 -13.12 0.37
C ASP A 292 -5.35 -12.53 -1.04
N VAL A 293 -6.42 -12.62 -1.83
CA VAL A 293 -6.48 -12.11 -3.20
C VAL A 293 -7.86 -11.49 -3.48
N ASP A 294 -7.86 -10.28 -4.06
CA ASP A 294 -9.09 -9.58 -4.41
C ASP A 294 -9.63 -10.04 -5.77
N VAL A 295 -8.79 -10.01 -6.79
CA VAL A 295 -9.14 -10.45 -8.14
C VAL A 295 -8.13 -11.51 -8.57
N PRO A 296 -8.47 -12.80 -8.50
CA PRO A 296 -7.50 -13.87 -8.75
C PRO A 296 -7.18 -14.08 -10.24
N TRP A 297 -8.04 -13.67 -11.14
CA TRP A 297 -7.86 -13.65 -12.61
C TRP A 297 -8.91 -12.76 -13.28
N ILE A 298 -8.78 -12.52 -14.57
CA ILE A 298 -9.79 -11.80 -15.35
C ILE A 298 -10.66 -12.84 -16.10
N PRO A 299 -11.93 -13.05 -15.71
CA PRO A 299 -12.75 -14.15 -16.24
C PRO A 299 -12.97 -14.12 -17.76
N SER A 300 -13.01 -12.92 -18.37
CA SER A 300 -13.15 -12.77 -19.83
C SER A 300 -11.94 -13.25 -20.62
N ASP A 301 -10.75 -13.18 -20.00
CA ASP A 301 -9.47 -13.47 -20.65
C ASP A 301 -8.95 -14.87 -20.27
N MET A 302 -9.33 -15.34 -19.08
CA MET A 302 -8.80 -16.55 -18.44
C MET A 302 -9.94 -17.33 -17.80
N PRO A 303 -10.65 -18.18 -18.55
CA PRO A 303 -11.70 -19.01 -17.97
C PRO A 303 -11.10 -20.06 -17.03
N ASP A 304 -11.72 -20.25 -15.86
CA ASP A 304 -11.36 -21.31 -14.93
C ASP A 304 -11.92 -22.68 -15.37
N ASN A 305 -11.32 -23.75 -14.83
CA ASN A 305 -11.83 -25.09 -15.01
C ASN A 305 -13.01 -25.34 -14.05
N PRO A 306 -14.24 -25.60 -14.55
CA PRO A 306 -15.41 -25.82 -13.70
C PRO A 306 -15.30 -27.04 -12.77
N ALA A 307 -14.38 -27.97 -13.05
CA ALA A 307 -14.15 -29.16 -12.24
C ALA A 307 -13.20 -28.89 -11.04
N THR A 308 -12.53 -27.75 -11.01
CA THR A 308 -11.62 -27.39 -9.92
C THR A 308 -12.39 -27.21 -8.60
N TRP A 309 -11.93 -27.87 -7.56
CA TRP A 309 -12.42 -27.60 -6.21
C TRP A 309 -11.69 -26.40 -5.62
N TRP A 310 -12.43 -25.34 -5.29
CA TRP A 310 -11.85 -24.07 -4.80
C TRP A 310 -12.09 -23.86 -3.31
N VAL A 311 -11.07 -23.36 -2.61
CA VAL A 311 -11.22 -22.76 -1.29
C VAL A 311 -10.72 -21.32 -1.29
N HIS A 312 -11.49 -20.42 -0.70
CA HIS A 312 -11.12 -19.03 -0.50
C HIS A 312 -10.80 -18.79 0.98
N ILE A 313 -9.58 -18.38 1.28
CA ILE A 313 -9.05 -18.07 2.61
C ILE A 313 -8.64 -16.60 2.63
N ASP A 314 -9.31 -15.79 3.43
CA ASP A 314 -9.10 -14.35 3.45
C ASP A 314 -9.60 -13.74 4.77
N VAL A 315 -9.10 -12.58 5.16
CA VAL A 315 -9.68 -11.77 6.23
C VAL A 315 -11.02 -11.15 5.82
N ASP A 316 -11.29 -11.05 4.52
CA ASP A 316 -12.53 -10.52 3.92
C ASP A 316 -12.94 -11.36 2.70
N PRO A 317 -13.41 -12.62 2.89
CA PRO A 317 -13.77 -13.50 1.78
C PRO A 317 -15.08 -13.11 1.09
N GLU A 318 -15.89 -12.25 1.71
CA GLU A 318 -17.13 -11.71 1.12
C GLU A 318 -16.87 -10.58 0.16
N LYS A 319 -15.74 -9.85 0.33
CA LYS A 319 -15.42 -8.66 -0.46
C LYS A 319 -16.53 -7.60 -0.42
N ARG A 320 -17.03 -7.29 0.77
CA ARG A 320 -18.22 -6.41 0.97
C ARG A 320 -18.14 -5.04 0.31
N ASN A 321 -16.91 -4.54 0.10
CA ASN A 321 -16.66 -3.27 -0.56
C ASN A 321 -16.52 -3.38 -2.09
N PHE A 322 -16.79 -4.55 -2.68
CA PHE A 322 -16.77 -4.78 -4.12
C PHE A 322 -18.22 -5.02 -4.58
N PRO A 323 -18.85 -4.08 -5.32
CA PRO A 323 -20.24 -4.22 -5.76
C PRO A 323 -20.51 -5.46 -6.61
N MET A 324 -19.51 -5.86 -7.41
CA MET A 324 -19.55 -7.08 -8.24
C MET A 324 -18.30 -7.90 -7.97
N TRP A 325 -18.47 -9.11 -7.43
CA TRP A 325 -17.40 -10.05 -7.16
C TRP A 325 -17.96 -11.48 -7.18
N THR A 326 -17.61 -12.25 -8.22
CA THR A 326 -18.14 -13.60 -8.41
C THR A 326 -17.03 -14.51 -8.90
N PHE A 327 -16.28 -15.07 -7.94
CA PHE A 327 -15.27 -16.10 -8.18
C PHE A 327 -15.70 -17.40 -7.49
N PRO A 328 -15.33 -18.59 -8.03
CA PRO A 328 -15.73 -19.86 -7.46
C PRO A 328 -15.16 -20.08 -6.07
N GLY A 329 -15.88 -20.81 -5.23
CA GLY A 329 -15.44 -21.20 -3.90
C GLY A 329 -16.38 -22.24 -3.31
N ASN A 330 -15.93 -23.50 -3.27
CA ASN A 330 -16.63 -24.57 -2.57
C ASN A 330 -16.62 -24.37 -1.06
N LEU A 331 -15.52 -23.74 -0.55
CA LEU A 331 -15.43 -23.23 0.81
C LEU A 331 -14.99 -21.77 0.78
N ARG A 332 -15.58 -20.94 1.64
CA ARG A 332 -15.19 -19.54 1.87
C ARG A 332 -14.94 -19.35 3.36
N LEU A 333 -13.71 -19.05 3.72
CA LEU A 333 -13.22 -19.13 5.09
C LEU A 333 -12.60 -17.81 5.51
N GLN A 334 -13.17 -17.17 6.52
CA GLN A 334 -12.66 -15.92 7.07
C GLN A 334 -11.67 -16.20 8.19
N GLY A 335 -10.43 -15.74 8.02
CA GLY A 335 -9.41 -15.87 9.05
C GLY A 335 -8.05 -15.31 8.63
N ASP A 336 -7.11 -15.39 9.56
CA ASP A 336 -5.72 -14.99 9.34
C ASP A 336 -4.98 -16.06 8.54
N SER A 337 -4.51 -15.68 7.36
CA SER A 337 -3.86 -16.60 6.43
C SER A 337 -2.57 -17.21 6.99
N HIS A 338 -1.80 -16.47 7.82
CA HIS A 338 -0.59 -17.00 8.44
C HIS A 338 -0.92 -18.22 9.34
N ARG A 339 -1.89 -18.06 10.25
CA ARG A 339 -2.32 -19.16 11.14
C ARG A 339 -2.89 -20.32 10.36
N ILE A 340 -3.78 -20.02 9.41
CA ILE A 340 -4.46 -21.05 8.63
C ILE A 340 -3.46 -21.89 7.81
N LEU A 341 -2.51 -21.25 7.15
CA LEU A 341 -1.49 -21.94 6.36
C LEU A 341 -0.53 -22.75 7.24
N ALA A 342 -0.20 -22.27 8.44
CA ALA A 342 0.60 -23.01 9.41
C ALA A 342 -0.13 -24.28 9.92
N ASP A 343 -1.40 -24.14 10.29
CA ASP A 343 -2.25 -25.27 10.73
C ASP A 343 -2.44 -26.29 9.59
N LEU A 344 -2.65 -25.82 8.35
CA LEU A 344 -2.78 -26.67 7.18
C LEU A 344 -1.48 -27.45 6.89
N LEU A 345 -0.34 -26.78 6.97
CA LEU A 345 0.98 -27.42 6.82
C LEU A 345 1.18 -28.51 7.88
N ALA A 346 0.84 -28.24 9.14
CA ALA A 346 0.93 -29.22 10.22
C ALA A 346 0.01 -30.43 9.95
N ALA A 347 -1.24 -30.20 9.53
CA ALA A 347 -2.18 -31.26 9.19
C ALA A 347 -1.70 -32.13 8.02
N LEU A 348 -1.16 -31.52 6.98
CA LEU A 348 -0.57 -32.26 5.84
C LEU A 348 0.65 -33.08 6.26
N LYS A 349 1.57 -32.53 7.06
CA LYS A 349 2.74 -33.26 7.57
C LYS A 349 2.35 -34.49 8.39
N ALA A 350 1.29 -34.37 9.20
CA ALA A 350 0.79 -35.48 10.02
C ALA A 350 0.15 -36.63 9.22
N ARG A 351 -0.41 -36.32 8.03
CA ARG A 351 -1.21 -37.25 7.22
C ARG A 351 -0.51 -37.75 5.95
N ALA A 352 0.57 -37.08 5.51
CA ALA A 352 1.25 -37.38 4.25
C ALA A 352 1.97 -38.74 4.30
N ASP A 353 1.55 -39.65 3.42
CA ASP A 353 2.21 -40.92 3.20
C ASP A 353 3.43 -40.80 2.24
N ALA A 354 4.13 -41.91 2.03
CA ALA A 354 5.28 -41.95 1.12
C ALA A 354 4.88 -41.66 -0.34
N GLY A 355 3.71 -42.12 -0.78
CA GLY A 355 3.20 -41.90 -2.11
C GLY A 355 2.93 -40.40 -2.38
N PHE A 356 2.27 -39.71 -1.44
CA PHE A 356 2.06 -38.28 -1.51
C PHE A 356 3.39 -37.51 -1.62
N LYS A 357 4.36 -37.82 -0.73
CA LYS A 357 5.67 -37.17 -0.72
C LYS A 357 6.42 -37.33 -2.06
N THR A 358 6.34 -38.52 -2.67
CA THR A 358 6.93 -38.78 -3.98
C THR A 358 6.25 -37.96 -5.07
N ARG A 359 4.92 -37.89 -5.12
CA ARG A 359 4.18 -37.06 -6.08
C ARG A 359 4.47 -35.56 -5.88
N ALA A 360 4.48 -35.09 -4.66
CA ALA A 360 4.80 -33.70 -4.34
C ALA A 360 6.21 -33.31 -4.79
N ALA A 361 7.22 -34.15 -4.52
CA ALA A 361 8.60 -33.91 -4.95
C ALA A 361 8.72 -33.86 -6.48
N ALA A 362 8.03 -34.74 -7.21
CA ALA A 362 7.99 -34.71 -8.67
C ALA A 362 7.37 -33.42 -9.22
N ARG A 363 6.29 -32.92 -8.59
CA ARG A 363 5.69 -31.62 -8.95
C ARG A 363 6.66 -30.47 -8.70
N VAL A 364 7.32 -30.42 -7.55
CA VAL A 364 8.32 -29.38 -7.23
C VAL A 364 9.43 -29.37 -8.28
N ALA A 365 9.96 -30.54 -8.67
CA ALA A 365 10.98 -30.63 -9.71
C ALA A 365 10.50 -30.07 -11.06
N ALA A 366 9.29 -30.44 -11.48
CA ALA A 366 8.70 -29.90 -12.72
C ALA A 366 8.50 -28.38 -12.67
N LEU A 367 8.01 -27.85 -11.54
CA LEU A 367 7.82 -26.41 -11.32
C LEU A 367 9.16 -25.66 -11.34
N ALA A 368 10.23 -26.26 -10.79
CA ALA A 368 11.56 -25.67 -10.81
C ALA A 368 12.10 -25.49 -12.24
N GLU A 369 11.89 -26.47 -13.13
CA GLU A 369 12.27 -26.38 -14.54
C GLU A 369 11.45 -25.30 -15.28
N GLU A 370 10.15 -25.24 -15.05
CA GLU A 370 9.32 -24.16 -15.61
C GLU A 370 9.74 -22.78 -15.10
N GLY A 371 10.08 -22.67 -13.81
CA GLY A 371 10.61 -21.45 -13.20
C GLY A 371 11.92 -21.02 -13.84
N LYS A 372 12.83 -21.97 -14.09
CA LYS A 372 14.08 -21.71 -14.79
C LYS A 372 13.81 -21.18 -16.21
N ALA A 373 12.95 -21.84 -16.97
CA ALA A 373 12.60 -21.42 -18.33
C ALA A 373 12.02 -19.97 -18.36
N ARG A 374 11.18 -19.60 -17.39
CA ARG A 374 10.67 -18.21 -17.28
C ARG A 374 11.78 -17.21 -16.99
N ARG A 375 12.71 -17.53 -16.09
CA ARG A 375 13.86 -16.65 -15.80
C ARG A 375 14.77 -16.51 -17.01
N ASP A 376 15.03 -17.59 -17.74
CA ASP A 376 15.83 -17.57 -18.97
C ASP A 376 15.17 -16.70 -20.06
N GLN A 377 13.84 -16.79 -20.18
CA GLN A 377 13.07 -15.93 -21.09
C GLN A 377 13.15 -14.45 -20.69
N ALA A 378 13.00 -14.13 -19.40
CA ALA A 378 13.15 -12.77 -18.89
C ALA A 378 14.57 -12.23 -19.14
N ALA A 379 15.61 -13.04 -18.88
CA ALA A 379 16.99 -12.66 -19.16
C ALA A 379 17.21 -12.41 -20.66
N LYS A 380 16.64 -13.25 -21.53
CA LYS A 380 16.68 -13.03 -22.99
C LYS A 380 15.99 -11.73 -23.41
N ALA A 381 14.84 -11.41 -22.84
CA ALA A 381 14.15 -10.14 -23.13
C ALA A 381 15.00 -8.92 -22.73
N ALA A 382 15.76 -9.01 -21.63
CA ALA A 382 16.67 -7.96 -21.18
C ALA A 382 17.91 -7.77 -22.06
N THR A 383 18.23 -8.69 -22.99
CA THR A 383 19.36 -8.49 -23.93
C THR A 383 19.06 -7.45 -25.01
N ASN A 384 17.78 -7.19 -25.29
CA ASN A 384 17.37 -6.10 -26.15
C ASN A 384 17.47 -4.79 -25.38
N ARG A 385 18.47 -3.97 -25.71
CA ARG A 385 18.75 -2.70 -25.02
C ARG A 385 17.83 -1.55 -25.43
N GLY A 386 17.13 -1.69 -26.56
CA GLY A 386 16.36 -0.62 -27.21
C GLY A 386 17.10 -0.06 -28.42
N VAL A 387 16.74 1.15 -28.81
CA VAL A 387 17.37 1.91 -29.93
C VAL A 387 17.78 3.29 -29.40
N ALA A 388 18.59 4.01 -30.20
CA ALA A 388 18.96 5.40 -29.88
C ALA A 388 17.72 6.24 -29.60
N GLY A 389 17.71 6.95 -28.50
CA GLY A 389 16.58 7.77 -28.04
C GLY A 389 15.46 7.00 -27.29
N GLN A 390 15.49 5.66 -27.26
CA GLN A 390 14.43 4.86 -26.61
C GLN A 390 14.99 3.57 -25.98
N ILE A 391 14.99 3.50 -24.66
CA ILE A 391 15.50 2.37 -23.90
C ILE A 391 14.41 1.28 -23.79
N ASN A 392 14.80 0.00 -23.91
CA ASN A 392 13.90 -1.10 -23.64
C ASN A 392 13.66 -1.22 -22.12
N PRO A 393 12.41 -1.21 -21.62
CA PRO A 393 12.11 -1.33 -20.20
C PRO A 393 12.65 -2.60 -19.55
N HIS A 394 12.70 -3.75 -20.27
CA HIS A 394 13.29 -4.99 -19.75
C HIS A 394 14.76 -4.82 -19.44
N PHE A 395 15.52 -4.18 -20.34
CA PHE A 395 16.94 -3.92 -20.13
C PHE A 395 17.17 -2.98 -18.95
N LEU A 396 16.42 -1.87 -18.88
CA LEU A 396 16.56 -0.89 -17.80
C LEU A 396 16.25 -1.52 -16.44
N CYS A 397 15.11 -2.23 -16.31
CA CYS A 397 14.71 -2.87 -15.05
C CYS A 397 15.70 -3.97 -14.64
N ALA A 398 16.19 -4.78 -15.58
CA ALA A 398 17.19 -5.81 -15.30
C ALA A 398 18.54 -5.20 -14.85
N THR A 399 18.95 -4.08 -15.44
CA THR A 399 20.16 -3.35 -15.06
C THR A 399 20.02 -2.75 -13.65
N LEU A 400 18.88 -2.13 -13.36
CA LEU A 400 18.57 -1.61 -12.02
C LEU A 400 18.55 -2.73 -10.98
N ALA A 401 17.93 -3.87 -11.29
CA ALA A 401 17.85 -5.02 -10.37
C ALA A 401 19.23 -5.53 -9.94
N LYS A 402 20.23 -5.54 -10.84
CA LYS A 402 21.61 -5.93 -10.54
C LYS A 402 22.33 -4.97 -9.59
N ALA A 403 21.91 -3.69 -9.56
CA ALA A 403 22.50 -2.66 -8.73
C ALA A 403 21.90 -2.56 -7.32
N LEU A 404 20.79 -3.29 -7.07
CA LEU A 404 20.06 -3.31 -5.80
C LEU A 404 20.42 -4.54 -4.96
N ALA A 405 20.46 -4.33 -3.64
CA ALA A 405 20.58 -5.45 -2.70
C ALA A 405 19.25 -6.23 -2.58
N PRO A 406 19.27 -7.51 -2.16
CA PRO A 406 18.04 -8.26 -1.89
C PRO A 406 17.12 -7.64 -0.84
N SER A 407 17.69 -6.87 0.08
CA SER A 407 16.95 -6.15 1.15
C SER A 407 16.39 -4.80 0.73
N ASP A 408 16.80 -4.24 -0.42
CA ASP A 408 16.28 -2.97 -0.91
C ASP A 408 14.81 -3.11 -1.31
N ILE A 409 14.04 -2.02 -1.21
CA ILE A 409 12.60 -2.03 -1.39
C ILE A 409 12.24 -1.46 -2.76
N VAL A 410 11.40 -2.18 -3.50
CA VAL A 410 10.86 -1.76 -4.80
C VAL A 410 9.37 -1.50 -4.69
N LEU A 411 8.94 -0.28 -5.02
CA LEU A 411 7.54 0.05 -5.23
C LEU A 411 7.25 0.03 -6.73
N ASN A 412 6.29 -0.81 -7.14
CA ASN A 412 5.89 -0.97 -8.54
C ASN A 412 4.58 -0.24 -8.82
N GLU A 413 4.68 0.95 -9.38
CA GLU A 413 3.54 1.74 -9.86
C GLU A 413 3.68 2.07 -11.36
N ALA A 414 4.32 1.18 -12.09
CA ALA A 414 4.61 1.38 -13.51
C ALA A 414 3.47 0.98 -14.45
N ILE A 415 2.28 0.77 -13.96
CA ILE A 415 1.04 0.31 -14.60
C ILE A 415 1.26 -0.57 -15.84
N ARG A 416 1.52 0.05 -17.01
CA ARG A 416 1.78 -0.66 -18.27
C ARG A 416 3.04 -1.51 -18.23
N ASN A 417 4.09 -1.01 -17.60
CA ASN A 417 5.36 -1.71 -17.41
C ASN A 417 5.42 -2.53 -16.12
N GLY A 418 4.35 -2.58 -15.33
CA GLY A 418 4.27 -3.36 -14.09
C GLY A 418 4.67 -4.82 -14.26
N PRO A 419 4.19 -5.56 -15.28
CA PRO A 419 4.63 -6.92 -15.57
C PRO A 419 6.13 -7.03 -15.90
N VAL A 420 6.71 -6.01 -16.56
CA VAL A 420 8.15 -5.96 -16.84
C VAL A 420 8.95 -5.81 -15.55
N VAL A 421 8.54 -4.89 -14.67
CA VAL A 421 9.16 -4.72 -13.34
C VAL A 421 9.11 -6.03 -12.57
N SER A 422 7.95 -6.69 -12.50
CA SER A 422 7.80 -7.97 -11.81
C SER A 422 8.70 -9.07 -12.38
N ALA A 423 8.83 -9.14 -13.71
CA ALA A 423 9.64 -10.17 -14.38
C ALA A 423 11.15 -9.92 -14.25
N GLN A 424 11.60 -8.64 -14.27
CA GLN A 424 13.01 -8.27 -14.31
C GLN A 424 13.60 -7.95 -12.93
N MET A 425 12.76 -7.70 -11.94
CA MET A 425 13.19 -7.31 -10.59
C MET A 425 12.66 -8.29 -9.53
N PRO A 426 13.05 -9.58 -9.59
CA PRO A 426 12.57 -10.58 -8.65
C PRO A 426 12.98 -10.21 -7.21
N ARG A 427 12.04 -10.37 -6.27
CA ARG A 427 12.27 -10.13 -4.85
C ARG A 427 12.12 -11.44 -4.07
N THR A 428 13.06 -11.70 -3.16
CA THR A 428 13.13 -12.97 -2.43
C THR A 428 12.87 -12.81 -0.93
N GLN A 429 12.83 -11.57 -0.45
CA GLN A 429 12.63 -11.26 0.96
C GLN A 429 11.27 -10.60 1.18
N ALA A 430 10.58 -10.99 2.24
CA ALA A 430 9.35 -10.34 2.67
C ALA A 430 9.57 -8.83 2.89
N GLY A 431 8.57 -8.01 2.54
CA GLY A 431 8.61 -6.55 2.73
C GLY A 431 9.51 -5.80 1.73
N THR A 432 10.01 -6.45 0.66
CA THR A 432 10.87 -5.80 -0.35
C THR A 432 10.15 -5.49 -1.67
N LEU A 433 8.84 -5.74 -1.75
CA LEU A 433 7.96 -5.34 -2.85
C LEU A 433 6.72 -4.66 -2.28
N VAL A 434 6.31 -3.56 -2.91
CA VAL A 434 5.02 -2.91 -2.69
C VAL A 434 4.37 -2.63 -4.04
N GLY A 435 3.17 -3.17 -4.25
CA GLY A 435 2.37 -3.01 -5.47
C GLY A 435 1.16 -2.10 -5.29
N LEU A 436 0.40 -1.90 -6.36
CA LEU A 436 -0.81 -1.08 -6.42
C LEU A 436 -2.05 -1.89 -6.05
N ALA A 437 -2.75 -1.52 -4.98
CA ALA A 437 -4.00 -2.16 -4.55
C ALA A 437 -5.24 -1.58 -5.22
N GLY A 438 -5.31 -0.26 -5.33
CA GLY A 438 -6.44 0.47 -5.91
C GLY A 438 -6.08 1.13 -7.24
N GLY A 439 -7.03 1.80 -7.87
CA GLY A 439 -6.80 2.50 -9.13
C GLY A 439 -6.25 3.93 -8.97
N GLY A 440 -6.02 4.40 -7.75
CA GLY A 440 -5.54 5.76 -7.47
C GLY A 440 -4.04 5.89 -7.73
N LEU A 441 -3.67 6.59 -8.79
CA LEU A 441 -2.27 6.82 -9.14
C LEU A 441 -1.60 7.82 -8.18
N GLY A 442 -0.27 7.70 -8.03
CA GLY A 442 0.55 8.60 -7.22
C GLY A 442 0.72 8.16 -5.76
N PHE A 443 0.51 6.87 -5.45
CA PHE A 443 0.71 6.36 -4.10
C PHE A 443 2.18 6.20 -3.73
N SER A 444 3.02 5.83 -4.68
CA SER A 444 4.39 5.38 -4.41
C SER A 444 5.31 6.48 -3.89
N GLY A 445 5.08 7.74 -4.26
CA GLY A 445 5.91 8.86 -3.80
C GLY A 445 5.90 9.05 -2.27
N GLY A 446 4.73 9.28 -1.70
CA GLY A 446 4.58 9.38 -0.25
C GLY A 446 4.94 8.07 0.46
N MET A 447 4.50 6.93 -0.10
CA MET A 447 4.74 5.62 0.49
C MET A 447 6.24 5.27 0.56
N ALA A 448 7.03 5.63 -0.45
CA ALA A 448 8.48 5.46 -0.45
C ALA A 448 9.15 6.23 0.71
N LEU A 449 8.68 7.45 1.00
CA LEU A 449 9.18 8.24 2.12
C LEU A 449 8.82 7.60 3.47
N GLY A 450 7.60 7.07 3.61
CA GLY A 450 7.16 6.35 4.81
C GLY A 450 7.98 5.08 5.07
N LEU A 451 8.24 4.30 4.02
CA LEU A 451 9.13 3.14 4.08
C LEU A 451 10.56 3.53 4.46
N LYS A 452 11.08 4.60 3.86
CA LYS A 452 12.43 5.11 4.18
C LYS A 452 12.53 5.62 5.61
N LEU A 453 11.48 6.25 6.12
CA LEU A 453 11.41 6.70 7.52
C LEU A 453 11.47 5.53 8.50
N ALA A 454 10.77 4.43 8.19
CA ALA A 454 10.74 3.23 9.02
C ALA A 454 12.00 2.36 8.90
N MET A 455 12.65 2.38 7.73
CA MET A 455 13.82 1.53 7.40
C MET A 455 14.94 2.38 6.78
N PRO A 456 15.58 3.26 7.58
CA PRO A 456 16.54 4.25 7.08
C PRO A 456 17.79 3.64 6.43
N GLU A 457 18.13 2.39 6.77
CA GLU A 457 19.28 1.67 6.24
C GLU A 457 19.06 1.10 4.84
N ARG A 458 17.79 0.96 4.39
CA ARG A 458 17.46 0.35 3.09
C ARG A 458 17.39 1.39 1.99
N THR A 459 17.81 1.00 0.79
CA THR A 459 17.48 1.78 -0.41
C THR A 459 16.02 1.53 -0.79
N VAL A 460 15.28 2.62 -0.98
CA VAL A 460 13.89 2.57 -1.43
C VAL A 460 13.81 3.12 -2.84
N VAL A 461 13.27 2.32 -3.75
CA VAL A 461 13.13 2.64 -5.16
C VAL A 461 11.67 2.59 -5.56
N GLN A 462 11.13 3.68 -6.09
CA GLN A 462 9.82 3.68 -6.75
C GLN A 462 9.99 3.69 -8.27
N ILE A 463 9.23 2.82 -8.96
CA ILE A 463 9.21 2.73 -10.41
C ILE A 463 7.82 3.12 -10.89
N VAL A 464 7.76 4.20 -11.66
CA VAL A 464 6.51 4.84 -12.08
C VAL A 464 6.50 5.09 -13.59
N GLY A 465 5.31 5.20 -14.18
CA GLY A 465 5.15 5.79 -15.51
C GLY A 465 5.20 7.33 -15.42
N ASP A 466 5.42 7.99 -16.55
CA ASP A 466 5.38 9.45 -16.68
C ASP A 466 4.07 10.05 -16.17
N GLY A 467 2.93 9.50 -16.58
CA GLY A 467 1.63 9.91 -16.07
C GLY A 467 1.47 9.73 -14.56
N THR A 468 1.91 8.59 -14.03
CA THR A 468 1.86 8.30 -12.59
C THR A 468 2.71 9.27 -11.78
N PHE A 469 3.85 9.69 -12.32
CA PHE A 469 4.74 10.65 -11.64
C PHE A 469 4.05 11.98 -11.36
N TYR A 470 3.19 12.48 -12.27
CA TYR A 470 2.40 13.69 -12.02
C TYR A 470 1.48 13.54 -10.80
N PHE A 471 0.82 12.39 -10.65
CA PHE A 471 -0.09 12.13 -9.53
C PHE A 471 0.62 11.94 -8.20
N SER A 472 1.92 11.64 -8.19
CA SER A 472 2.73 11.51 -6.97
C SER A 472 2.95 12.84 -6.25
N ASN A 473 2.53 13.99 -6.81
CA ASN A 473 2.85 15.32 -6.31
C ASN A 473 4.36 15.47 -6.05
N PRO A 474 5.22 15.35 -7.08
CA PRO A 474 6.65 15.20 -6.91
C PRO A 474 7.30 16.38 -6.16
N GLN A 475 6.77 17.60 -6.30
CA GLN A 475 7.25 18.76 -5.55
C GLN A 475 7.06 18.58 -4.04
N SER A 476 5.89 18.11 -3.63
CA SER A 476 5.61 17.80 -2.22
C SER A 476 6.50 16.68 -1.71
N THR A 477 6.58 15.57 -2.46
CA THR A 477 7.38 14.40 -2.10
C THR A 477 8.86 14.75 -1.95
N LEU A 478 9.45 15.46 -2.92
CA LEU A 478 10.86 15.85 -2.90
C LEU A 478 11.16 16.88 -1.80
N SER A 479 10.21 17.78 -1.52
CA SER A 479 10.32 18.75 -0.41
C SER A 479 10.39 18.04 0.94
N VAL A 480 9.48 17.11 1.20
CA VAL A 480 9.46 16.30 2.43
C VAL A 480 10.73 15.45 2.54
N SER A 481 11.12 14.78 1.45
CA SER A 481 12.36 14.01 1.39
C SER A 481 13.58 14.84 1.83
N ARG A 482 13.72 16.04 1.29
CA ARG A 482 14.82 16.96 1.61
C ARG A 482 14.76 17.43 3.07
N GLN A 483 13.58 17.86 3.52
CA GLN A 483 13.38 18.41 4.87
C GLN A 483 13.69 17.40 5.96
N TYR A 484 13.27 16.14 5.78
CA TYR A 484 13.41 15.07 6.77
C TYR A 484 14.56 14.10 6.46
N LYS A 485 15.37 14.37 5.45
CA LYS A 485 16.53 13.56 5.06
C LYS A 485 16.15 12.11 4.76
N LEU A 486 15.12 11.93 3.94
CA LEU A 486 14.58 10.64 3.52
C LEU A 486 14.90 10.39 2.04
N PRO A 487 16.15 10.05 1.68
CA PRO A 487 16.56 9.88 0.29
C PRO A 487 15.92 8.63 -0.32
N VAL A 488 15.28 8.79 -1.49
CA VAL A 488 14.67 7.71 -2.27
C VAL A 488 15.06 7.86 -3.74
N LEU A 489 15.07 6.74 -4.49
CA LEU A 489 15.22 6.75 -5.94
C LEU A 489 13.85 6.66 -6.61
N THR A 490 13.56 7.61 -7.49
CA THR A 490 12.42 7.54 -8.41
C THR A 490 12.91 7.21 -9.82
N VAL A 491 12.40 6.14 -10.43
CA VAL A 491 12.65 5.79 -11.83
C VAL A 491 11.38 6.03 -12.62
N VAL A 492 11.41 7.01 -13.50
CA VAL A 492 10.28 7.35 -14.38
C VAL A 492 10.47 6.67 -15.72
N LEU A 493 9.60 5.72 -16.05
CA LEU A 493 9.52 5.04 -17.35
C LEU A 493 8.64 5.88 -18.27
N ASP A 494 9.24 6.82 -18.98
CA ASP A 494 8.54 7.79 -19.82
C ASP A 494 8.30 7.23 -21.22
N ASN A 495 7.05 6.91 -21.52
CA ASN A 495 6.58 6.54 -22.85
C ASN A 495 5.74 7.64 -23.51
N SER A 496 5.72 8.84 -22.92
CA SER A 496 5.03 10.07 -23.35
C SER A 496 3.50 9.91 -23.40
N GLY A 497 2.91 9.15 -22.44
CA GLY A 497 1.45 9.11 -22.37
C GLY A 497 0.81 7.99 -21.59
N TRP A 498 -0.53 8.00 -21.67
CA TRP A 498 -1.42 7.03 -21.05
C TRP A 498 -1.55 5.75 -21.90
N ALA A 499 -0.50 4.93 -21.97
CA ALA A 499 -0.49 3.72 -22.80
C ALA A 499 -1.66 2.76 -22.44
N ALA A 500 -2.02 2.65 -21.15
CA ALA A 500 -3.14 1.84 -20.72
C ALA A 500 -4.50 2.32 -21.29
N VAL A 501 -4.70 3.64 -21.45
CA VAL A 501 -5.92 4.22 -22.03
C VAL A 501 -6.00 3.85 -23.51
N LYS A 502 -4.90 4.01 -24.25
CA LYS A 502 -4.80 3.60 -25.66
C LYS A 502 -5.13 2.11 -25.82
N GLU A 503 -4.55 1.25 -24.99
CA GLU A 503 -4.77 -0.20 -25.05
C GLU A 503 -6.20 -0.59 -24.71
N ALA A 504 -6.81 0.05 -23.71
CA ALA A 504 -8.20 -0.16 -23.36
C ALA A 504 -9.13 0.21 -24.53
N THR A 505 -8.86 1.33 -25.20
CA THR A 505 -9.60 1.76 -26.39
C THR A 505 -9.49 0.73 -27.52
N LEU A 506 -8.27 0.25 -27.79
CA LEU A 506 -8.03 -0.74 -28.85
C LEU A 506 -8.59 -2.13 -28.51
N ARG A 507 -8.69 -2.48 -27.22
CA ARG A 507 -9.33 -3.75 -26.79
C ARG A 507 -10.83 -3.74 -27.07
N VAL A 508 -11.50 -2.60 -26.85
CA VAL A 508 -12.95 -2.46 -27.07
C VAL A 508 -13.26 -2.21 -28.54
N TYR A 509 -12.45 -1.38 -29.21
CA TYR A 509 -12.63 -0.96 -30.58
C TYR A 509 -11.35 -1.18 -31.40
N PRO A 510 -11.04 -2.46 -31.76
CA PRO A 510 -9.78 -2.80 -32.45
C PRO A 510 -9.64 -2.16 -33.83
N ASP A 511 -10.76 -1.80 -34.48
CA ASP A 511 -10.82 -1.14 -35.77
C ASP A 511 -11.70 0.12 -35.76
N GLY A 512 -11.74 0.81 -34.62
CA GLY A 512 -12.56 2.02 -34.43
C GLY A 512 -11.89 3.32 -34.93
N GLU A 513 -12.65 4.41 -34.83
CA GLU A 513 -12.27 5.76 -35.31
C GLU A 513 -10.99 6.28 -34.62
N ALA A 514 -10.80 5.97 -33.33
CA ALA A 514 -9.60 6.37 -32.60
C ALA A 514 -8.32 5.74 -33.21
N LYS A 515 -8.42 4.50 -33.70
CA LYS A 515 -7.31 3.83 -34.40
C LYS A 515 -7.08 4.45 -35.77
N ALA A 516 -8.14 4.70 -36.53
CA ALA A 516 -8.06 5.29 -37.86
C ALA A 516 -7.50 6.70 -37.83
N GLY A 517 -7.89 7.52 -36.84
CA GLY A 517 -7.38 8.88 -36.63
C GLY A 517 -6.04 8.95 -35.92
N GLY A 518 -5.59 7.87 -35.28
CA GLY A 518 -4.37 7.85 -34.45
C GLY A 518 -4.46 8.70 -33.18
N ASP A 519 -5.67 9.14 -32.82
CA ASP A 519 -5.92 9.99 -31.64
C ASP A 519 -6.69 9.21 -30.55
N TYR A 520 -6.04 9.07 -29.41
CA TYR A 520 -6.57 8.36 -28.25
C TYR A 520 -6.78 9.26 -27.04
N GLY A 521 -6.53 10.58 -27.15
CA GLY A 521 -6.54 11.50 -26.00
C GLY A 521 -5.54 11.09 -24.90
N ALA A 522 -4.49 10.37 -25.26
CA ALA A 522 -3.59 9.70 -24.31
C ALA A 522 -2.14 10.22 -24.32
N THR A 523 -1.82 11.15 -25.23
CA THR A 523 -0.46 11.72 -25.32
C THR A 523 -0.28 12.81 -24.27
N LEU A 524 0.78 12.69 -23.46
CA LEU A 524 1.23 13.70 -22.52
C LEU A 524 2.37 14.52 -23.15
N SER A 525 2.77 15.61 -22.47
CA SER A 525 3.83 16.52 -22.94
C SER A 525 5.13 15.77 -23.25
N PRO A 526 5.51 15.57 -24.52
CA PRO A 526 6.66 14.74 -24.89
C PRO A 526 8.00 15.36 -24.49
N ASP A 527 8.05 16.68 -24.33
CA ASP A 527 9.27 17.44 -24.03
C ASP A 527 9.46 17.72 -22.53
N MET A 528 8.61 17.12 -21.68
CA MET A 528 8.75 17.29 -20.23
C MET A 528 10.04 16.67 -19.73
N ASN A 529 10.77 17.41 -18.92
CA ASN A 529 12.01 16.95 -18.30
C ASN A 529 11.84 16.81 -16.78
N PHE A 530 11.55 15.60 -16.32
CA PHE A 530 11.35 15.30 -14.90
C PHE A 530 12.65 15.35 -14.09
N ALA A 531 13.81 15.18 -14.75
CA ALA A 531 15.11 15.34 -14.10
C ALA A 531 15.34 16.80 -13.69
N MET A 532 15.02 17.77 -14.56
CA MET A 532 15.08 19.20 -14.20
C MET A 532 14.11 19.58 -13.08
N MET A 533 12.93 18.98 -13.03
CA MET A 533 12.01 19.18 -11.89
C MET A 533 12.63 18.71 -10.57
N ALA A 534 13.33 17.59 -10.60
CA ALA A 534 14.03 17.05 -9.42
C ALA A 534 15.17 17.99 -8.97
N GLU A 535 15.95 18.50 -9.90
CA GLU A 535 17.03 19.46 -9.64
C GLU A 535 16.50 20.76 -9.02
N ALA A 536 15.39 21.29 -9.55
CA ALA A 536 14.72 22.47 -9.00
C ALA A 536 14.26 22.26 -7.55
N ALA A 537 13.92 21.03 -7.15
CA ALA A 537 13.59 20.66 -5.78
C ALA A 537 14.82 20.30 -4.93
N GLY A 538 16.04 20.36 -5.49
CA GLY A 538 17.30 20.05 -4.80
C GLY A 538 17.65 18.56 -4.74
N ALA A 539 16.93 17.71 -5.48
CA ALA A 539 17.28 16.30 -5.70
C ALA A 539 18.32 16.15 -6.82
N HIS A 540 18.82 14.95 -7.05
CA HIS A 540 19.63 14.64 -8.23
C HIS A 540 18.70 14.29 -9.38
N GLY A 541 18.82 14.98 -10.51
CA GLY A 541 18.10 14.70 -11.74
C GLY A 541 19.01 14.05 -12.78
N GLU A 542 18.53 12.99 -13.41
CA GLU A 542 19.25 12.30 -14.49
C GLU A 542 18.27 11.95 -15.61
N LEU A 543 18.50 12.50 -16.82
CA LEU A 543 17.74 12.14 -18.02
C LEU A 543 18.56 11.15 -18.84
N VAL A 544 17.99 10.01 -19.17
CA VAL A 544 18.64 8.99 -20.00
C VAL A 544 17.71 8.54 -21.14
N SER A 545 18.23 8.54 -22.37
CA SER A 545 17.54 8.06 -23.57
C SER A 545 18.41 7.05 -24.36
N GLU A 546 19.74 7.06 -24.11
CA GLU A 546 20.68 6.19 -24.81
C GLU A 546 20.91 4.91 -24.00
N PRO A 547 20.72 3.73 -24.60
CA PRO A 547 20.90 2.46 -23.90
C PRO A 547 22.29 2.27 -23.27
N ASP A 548 23.34 2.80 -23.89
CA ASP A 548 24.71 2.68 -23.40
C ASP A 548 24.98 3.55 -22.15
N ALA A 549 24.16 4.55 -21.89
CA ALA A 549 24.27 5.42 -20.74
C ALA A 549 23.54 4.90 -19.48
N VAL A 550 22.67 3.89 -19.61
CA VAL A 550 21.76 3.43 -18.54
C VAL A 550 22.50 3.01 -17.28
N GLU A 551 23.53 2.18 -17.40
CA GLU A 551 24.27 1.65 -16.26
C GLU A 551 24.93 2.76 -15.44
N ALA A 552 25.60 3.70 -16.13
CA ALA A 552 26.25 4.84 -15.50
C ALA A 552 25.24 5.82 -14.86
N ALA A 553 24.08 6.05 -15.50
CA ALA A 553 23.01 6.89 -14.96
C ALA A 553 22.40 6.30 -13.68
N ILE A 554 22.12 4.99 -13.66
CA ILE A 554 21.65 4.27 -12.47
C ILE A 554 22.68 4.37 -11.34
N ALA A 555 23.96 4.18 -11.62
CA ALA A 555 25.03 4.28 -10.62
C ALA A 555 25.05 5.67 -9.97
N ARG A 556 25.06 6.75 -10.77
CA ARG A 556 25.04 8.13 -10.25
C ARG A 556 23.79 8.44 -9.40
N CYS A 557 22.63 7.97 -9.83
CA CYS A 557 21.40 8.11 -9.04
C CYS A 557 21.48 7.37 -7.69
N LEU A 558 21.97 6.13 -7.68
CA LEU A 558 22.14 5.36 -6.45
C LEU A 558 23.19 5.97 -5.52
N ASP A 559 24.28 6.49 -6.07
CA ASP A 559 25.32 7.18 -5.30
C ASP A 559 24.74 8.45 -4.64
N ALA A 560 23.91 9.22 -5.36
CA ALA A 560 23.21 10.38 -4.80
C ALA A 560 22.30 9.95 -3.61
N VAL A 561 21.52 8.87 -3.77
CA VAL A 561 20.63 8.37 -2.72
C VAL A 561 21.42 7.87 -1.50
N ARG A 562 22.49 7.11 -1.71
CA ARG A 562 23.39 6.64 -0.64
C ARG A 562 24.12 7.82 0.04
N GLY A 563 24.39 8.88 -0.71
CA GLY A 563 24.94 10.13 -0.21
C GLY A 563 23.92 11.04 0.51
N GLY A 564 22.68 10.59 0.69
CA GLY A 564 21.65 11.31 1.45
C GLY A 564 20.79 12.28 0.63
N ARG A 565 20.83 12.22 -0.71
CA ARG A 565 20.05 13.07 -1.61
C ARG A 565 19.14 12.23 -2.49
N SER A 566 17.82 12.48 -2.51
CA SER A 566 16.91 11.79 -3.44
C SER A 566 17.33 11.99 -4.89
N ALA A 567 17.01 11.00 -5.74
CA ALA A 567 17.30 11.04 -7.16
C ALA A 567 16.05 10.73 -8.00
N VAL A 568 15.96 11.34 -9.18
CA VAL A 568 14.97 11.02 -10.20
C VAL A 568 15.71 10.64 -11.48
N LEU A 569 15.61 9.36 -11.85
CA LEU A 569 16.06 8.85 -13.13
C LEU A 569 14.90 8.93 -14.13
N HIS A 570 14.93 9.90 -15.00
CA HIS A 570 13.98 10.07 -16.10
C HIS A 570 14.46 9.27 -17.31
N ALA A 571 13.88 8.11 -17.57
CA ALA A 571 14.25 7.24 -18.67
C ALA A 571 13.21 7.31 -19.79
N LYS A 572 13.65 7.71 -20.99
CA LYS A 572 12.82 7.61 -22.21
C LYS A 572 12.79 6.16 -22.67
N VAL A 573 11.60 5.55 -22.61
CA VAL A 573 11.45 4.12 -22.89
C VAL A 573 10.61 3.84 -24.13
N THR A 574 10.85 2.67 -24.73
CA THR A 574 10.02 2.17 -25.83
C THR A 574 8.62 1.82 -25.33
N ARG A 575 7.62 1.98 -26.19
CA ARG A 575 6.27 1.46 -25.95
C ARG A 575 6.28 -0.07 -26.12
N LEU A 576 5.72 -0.77 -25.15
CA LEU A 576 5.56 -2.24 -25.21
C LEU A 576 4.28 -2.62 -25.94
#